data_7ed8c3a45a067abf72f94cdb4e210e3c
#
_entry.id   7ed8c3a45a067abf72f94cdb4e210e3c
#
_cell.length_a   1.000
_cell.length_b   1.000
_cell.length_c   1.000
_cell.angle_alpha   90.00
_cell.angle_beta   90.00
_cell.angle_gamma   90.00
#
_symmetry.space_group_name_H-M   'P 1'
#
loop_
_entity.id
_entity.type
_entity.pdbx_description
1 polymer ?
#
loop_
_entity_poly.entity_id
_entity_poly.type
_entity_poly.pdbx_seq_one_letter_code
_entity_poly.pdbx_strand_id
1 'polypeptide(L)'
;SVIGKRYTEQGDWEDVPAPPAPAPEWTWYIDLGPFYDRFGTTKMAVLTSTDAGVKAILADLNIRKWVDLKRADVAQALAYVGSVVPSVDAALQVGILNTPVSDLENRALRKLYFS
;
A
#
# COMPACT_ATOMS: atom_id res chain seq x y z
N SER A 1 14.80 -40.43 6.98
CA SER A 1 14.99 -39.31 6.08
C SER A 1 15.53 -38.13 6.84
N VAL A 2 16.07 -37.21 6.11
CA VAL A 2 16.65 -36.01 6.70
C VAL A 2 15.63 -34.88 6.63
N ILE A 3 15.35 -34.25 7.76
CA ILE A 3 14.42 -33.16 7.85
C ILE A 3 14.99 -31.97 7.07
N GLY A 4 14.16 -31.35 6.22
CA GLY A 4 14.57 -30.24 5.39
C GLY A 4 15.31 -30.64 4.13
N LYS A 5 15.44 -31.92 3.87
CA LYS A 5 16.08 -32.43 2.68
C LYS A 5 15.20 -33.44 1.99
N ARG A 6 15.40 -33.54 0.69
CA ARG A 6 14.70 -34.47 -0.15
C ARG A 6 15.73 -35.44 -0.73
N TYR A 7 15.40 -36.74 -0.71
CA TYR A 7 16.25 -37.74 -1.31
C TYR A 7 16.21 -37.61 -2.83
N THR A 8 17.37 -37.50 -3.45
CA THR A 8 17.46 -37.38 -4.91
C THR A 8 17.61 -38.76 -5.55
N GLU A 9 17.38 -38.81 -6.86
CA GLU A 9 17.53 -40.03 -7.64
C GLU A 9 18.98 -40.56 -7.63
N GLN A 10 19.92 -39.70 -7.42
CA GLN A 10 21.33 -40.07 -7.35
C GLN A 10 21.75 -40.67 -6.00
N GLY A 11 20.79 -40.78 -5.10
CA GLY A 11 21.10 -41.30 -3.77
C GLY A 11 21.62 -40.24 -2.80
N ASP A 12 21.74 -39.01 -3.25
CA ASP A 12 22.14 -37.89 -2.42
C ASP A 12 20.96 -37.19 -1.82
N TRP A 13 21.21 -36.41 -0.79
CA TRP A 13 20.20 -35.59 -0.19
C TRP A 13 20.37 -34.17 -0.71
N GLU A 14 19.31 -33.66 -1.27
CA GLU A 14 19.24 -32.31 -1.81
C GLU A 14 18.46 -31.42 -0.86
N ASP A 15 19.03 -30.29 -0.53
CA ASP A 15 18.31 -29.33 0.31
C ASP A 15 17.10 -28.79 -0.45
N VAL A 16 15.94 -28.90 0.17
CA VAL A 16 14.74 -28.25 -0.36
C VAL A 16 14.86 -26.76 -0.07
N PRO A 17 14.79 -25.91 -1.11
CA PRO A 17 14.87 -24.48 -0.87
C PRO A 17 13.82 -24.06 0.14
N ALA A 18 14.22 -23.25 1.11
CA ALA A 18 13.27 -22.70 2.06
C ALA A 18 12.28 -21.80 1.29
N PRO A 19 10.98 -21.82 1.62
CA PRO A 19 10.06 -20.88 1.02
C PRO A 19 10.51 -19.46 1.32
N PRO A 20 10.27 -18.51 0.39
CA PRO A 20 10.59 -17.12 0.66
C PRO A 20 9.93 -16.68 1.96
N ALA A 21 10.63 -15.88 2.74
CA ALA A 21 10.03 -15.29 3.93
C ALA A 21 8.77 -14.52 3.53
N PRO A 22 7.68 -14.58 4.31
CA PRO A 22 6.52 -13.75 4.03
C PRO A 22 6.93 -12.29 3.99
N ALA A 23 6.36 -11.52 3.07
CA ALA A 23 6.59 -10.09 3.04
C ALA A 23 6.16 -9.49 4.38
N PRO A 24 6.90 -8.50 4.92
CA PRO A 24 6.47 -7.82 6.14
C PRO A 24 5.07 -7.23 5.94
N GLU A 25 4.29 -7.20 7.02
CA GLU A 25 2.92 -6.70 6.95
C GLU A 25 2.83 -5.25 6.47
N TRP A 26 3.89 -4.45 6.67
CA TRP A 26 3.92 -3.05 6.21
C TRP A 26 4.25 -2.88 4.72
N THR A 27 4.39 -3.94 3.95
CA THR A 27 4.82 -3.86 2.55
C THR A 27 3.96 -2.92 1.71
N TRP A 28 2.66 -2.84 2.01
CA TRP A 28 1.71 -1.98 1.33
C TRP A 28 1.13 -0.89 2.23
N TYR A 29 1.73 -0.66 3.39
CA TYR A 29 1.35 0.42 4.28
C TYR A 29 2.18 1.65 3.95
N ILE A 30 1.51 2.77 3.76
CA ILE A 30 2.15 4.03 3.39
C ILE A 30 1.76 5.11 4.40
N ASP A 31 2.71 5.96 4.76
CA ASP A 31 2.44 7.12 5.61
C ASP A 31 1.49 8.09 4.91
N LEU A 32 0.73 8.85 5.68
CA LEU A 32 -0.30 9.74 5.13
C LEU A 32 0.27 10.83 4.22
N GLY A 33 1.34 11.49 4.63
CA GLY A 33 1.98 12.50 3.80
C GLY A 33 2.39 11.96 2.44
N PRO A 34 3.22 10.90 2.39
CA PRO A 34 3.57 10.25 1.14
C PRO A 34 2.39 9.72 0.35
N PHE A 35 1.32 9.26 1.00
CA PHE A 35 0.11 8.86 0.31
C PHE A 35 -0.49 10.00 -0.51
N TYR A 36 -0.65 11.17 0.11
CA TYR A 36 -1.15 12.33 -0.60
C TYR A 36 -0.19 12.79 -1.71
N ASP A 37 1.12 12.63 -1.50
CA ASP A 37 2.12 12.98 -2.51
C ASP A 37 2.01 12.11 -3.77
N ARG A 38 1.47 10.91 -3.67
CA ARG A 38 1.21 10.05 -4.84
C ARG A 38 0.17 10.63 -5.79
N PHE A 39 -0.64 11.57 -5.32
CA PHE A 39 -1.61 12.26 -6.18
C PHE A 39 -0.93 13.25 -7.14
N GLY A 40 0.33 13.59 -6.90
CA GLY A 40 1.07 14.51 -7.76
C GLY A 40 0.40 15.86 -7.87
N THR A 41 0.19 16.32 -9.09
CA THR A 41 -0.42 17.64 -9.35
C THR A 41 -1.89 17.71 -8.94
N THR A 42 -2.56 16.59 -8.73
CA THR A 42 -3.97 16.57 -8.33
C THR A 42 -4.17 16.71 -6.81
N LYS A 43 -3.08 16.63 -6.04
CA LYS A 43 -3.13 16.65 -4.58
C LYS A 43 -3.93 17.83 -4.05
N MET A 44 -3.63 19.03 -4.49
CA MET A 44 -4.30 20.22 -4.00
C MET A 44 -5.77 20.25 -4.38
N ALA A 45 -6.12 19.78 -5.57
CA ALA A 45 -7.52 19.71 -6.00
C ALA A 45 -8.34 18.80 -5.08
N VAL A 46 -7.74 17.67 -4.65
CA VAL A 46 -8.37 16.76 -3.71
C VAL A 46 -8.50 17.40 -2.32
N LEU A 47 -7.40 17.96 -1.80
CA LEU A 47 -7.37 18.53 -0.44
C LEU A 47 -8.26 19.76 -0.30
N THR A 48 -8.47 20.50 -1.37
CA THR A 48 -9.31 21.70 -1.34
C THR A 48 -10.74 21.45 -1.82
N SER A 49 -11.10 20.21 -2.14
CA SER A 49 -12.46 19.87 -2.56
C SER A 49 -13.46 20.25 -1.49
N THR A 50 -14.57 20.86 -1.91
CA THR A 50 -15.69 21.22 -1.03
C THR A 50 -16.76 20.13 -0.98
N ASP A 51 -16.59 19.04 -1.73
CA ASP A 51 -17.53 17.93 -1.73
C ASP A 51 -17.59 17.27 -0.35
N ALA A 52 -18.78 17.05 0.19
CA ALA A 52 -18.96 16.49 1.52
C ALA A 52 -18.38 15.07 1.62
N GLY A 53 -18.52 14.26 0.57
CA GLY A 53 -18.00 12.92 0.54
C GLY A 53 -16.47 12.87 0.53
N VAL A 54 -15.84 13.74 -0.28
CA VAL A 54 -14.38 13.87 -0.30
C VAL A 54 -13.87 14.34 1.05
N LYS A 55 -14.52 15.33 1.66
CA LYS A 55 -14.14 15.80 2.99
C LYS A 55 -14.24 14.67 4.04
N ALA A 56 -15.26 13.86 3.98
CA ALA A 56 -15.45 12.73 4.89
C ALA A 56 -14.34 11.69 4.71
N ILE A 57 -13.96 11.39 3.48
CA ILE A 57 -12.85 10.46 3.17
C ILE A 57 -11.54 11.00 3.73
N LEU A 58 -11.24 12.28 3.51
CA LEU A 58 -10.02 12.90 4.02
C LEU A 58 -9.98 12.89 5.55
N ALA A 59 -11.12 13.17 6.19
CA ALA A 59 -11.21 13.12 7.64
C ALA A 59 -10.94 11.71 8.17
N ASP A 60 -11.50 10.69 7.54
CA ASP A 60 -11.27 9.29 7.91
C ASP A 60 -9.79 8.91 7.73
N LEU A 61 -9.19 9.30 6.61
CA LEU A 61 -7.78 9.02 6.36
C LEU A 61 -6.88 9.68 7.40
N ASN A 62 -7.19 10.91 7.78
CA ASN A 62 -6.36 11.69 8.71
C ASN A 62 -6.35 11.15 10.14
N ILE A 63 -7.34 10.36 10.52
CA ILE A 63 -7.34 9.69 11.84
C ILE A 63 -6.66 8.34 11.82
N ARG A 64 -6.28 7.83 10.66
CA ARG A 64 -5.57 6.55 10.54
C ARG A 64 -4.07 6.77 10.75
N LYS A 65 -3.41 5.75 11.28
CA LYS A 65 -1.96 5.79 11.49
C LYS A 65 -1.18 5.61 10.19
N TRP A 66 -1.75 4.87 9.26
CA TRP A 66 -1.21 4.66 7.91
C TRP A 66 -2.35 4.28 6.99
N VAL A 67 -2.06 4.23 5.68
CA VAL A 67 -3.00 3.76 4.66
C VAL A 67 -2.53 2.41 4.15
N ASP A 68 -3.42 1.43 4.18
CA ASP A 68 -3.18 0.12 3.58
C ASP A 68 -3.69 0.14 2.14
N LEU A 69 -2.76 0.19 1.19
CA LEU A 69 -3.10 0.32 -0.23
C LEU A 69 -3.86 -0.90 -0.78
N LYS A 70 -3.88 -2.01 -0.07
CA LYS A 70 -4.57 -3.22 -0.51
C LYS A 70 -5.95 -3.40 0.10
N ARG A 71 -6.38 -2.48 0.95
CA ARG A 71 -7.76 -2.53 1.47
C ARG A 71 -8.76 -2.09 0.41
N ALA A 72 -9.86 -2.83 0.32
CA ALA A 72 -10.90 -2.54 -0.65
C ALA A 72 -11.53 -1.15 -0.45
N ASP A 73 -11.67 -0.70 0.80
CA ASP A 73 -12.25 0.60 1.11
C ASP A 73 -11.37 1.77 0.63
N VAL A 74 -10.05 1.58 0.56
CA VAL A 74 -9.14 2.58 0.01
C VAL A 74 -9.38 2.73 -1.50
N ALA A 75 -9.51 1.61 -2.22
CA ALA A 75 -9.80 1.63 -3.65
C ALA A 75 -11.16 2.28 -3.93
N GLN A 76 -12.16 1.97 -3.12
CA GLN A 76 -13.50 2.56 -3.24
C GLN A 76 -13.47 4.07 -2.98
N ALA A 77 -12.72 4.50 -1.96
CA ALA A 77 -12.56 5.91 -1.65
C ALA A 77 -11.89 6.66 -2.81
N LEU A 78 -10.85 6.09 -3.41
CA LEU A 78 -10.20 6.70 -4.57
C LEU A 78 -11.13 6.79 -5.78
N ALA A 79 -11.95 5.77 -6.02
CA ALA A 79 -12.94 5.80 -7.08
C ALA A 79 -13.94 6.93 -6.88
N TYR A 80 -14.40 7.12 -5.64
CA TYR A 80 -15.28 8.22 -5.30
C TYR A 80 -14.61 9.58 -5.54
N VAL A 81 -13.39 9.74 -5.06
CA VAL A 81 -12.63 10.97 -5.27
C VAL A 81 -12.49 11.27 -6.76
N GLY A 82 -12.21 10.25 -7.56
CA GLY A 82 -12.12 10.41 -9.02
C GLY A 82 -13.44 10.82 -9.68
N SER A 83 -14.58 10.46 -9.09
CA SER A 83 -15.89 10.88 -9.60
C SER A 83 -16.17 12.37 -9.36
N VAL A 84 -15.55 12.95 -8.34
CA VAL A 84 -15.71 14.36 -7.96
C VAL A 84 -14.59 15.23 -8.55
N VAL A 85 -13.36 14.69 -8.53
CA VAL A 85 -12.16 15.36 -9.04
C VAL A 85 -11.68 14.60 -10.28
N PRO A 86 -12.11 14.99 -11.48
CA PRO A 86 -11.83 14.19 -12.69
C PRO A 86 -10.34 14.02 -13.02
N SER A 87 -9.48 14.92 -12.54
CA SER A 87 -8.04 14.77 -12.72
C SER A 87 -7.46 13.56 -11.99
N VAL A 88 -8.19 13.04 -10.98
CA VAL A 88 -7.86 11.75 -10.34
C VAL A 88 -8.50 10.65 -11.18
N ASP A 89 -7.93 10.39 -12.33
CA ASP A 89 -8.46 9.43 -13.29
C ASP A 89 -8.10 7.98 -12.91
N ALA A 90 -8.62 7.03 -13.68
CA ALA A 90 -8.40 5.62 -13.42
C ALA A 90 -6.91 5.24 -13.45
N ALA A 91 -6.13 5.83 -14.37
CA ALA A 91 -4.70 5.56 -14.47
C ALA A 91 -3.96 6.02 -13.20
N LEU A 92 -4.29 7.21 -12.70
CA LEU A 92 -3.72 7.71 -11.45
C LEU A 92 -4.10 6.82 -10.26
N GLN A 93 -5.36 6.42 -10.16
CA GLN A 93 -5.84 5.54 -9.10
C GLN A 93 -5.08 4.22 -9.09
N VAL A 94 -4.91 3.59 -10.24
CA VAL A 94 -4.15 2.36 -10.39
C VAL A 94 -2.69 2.57 -9.97
N GLY A 95 -2.08 3.67 -10.39
CA GLY A 95 -0.71 4.01 -9.99
C GLY A 95 -0.55 4.16 -8.48
N ILE A 96 -1.48 4.86 -7.84
CA ILE A 96 -1.45 5.05 -6.38
C ILE A 96 -1.53 3.71 -5.65
N LEU A 97 -2.45 2.84 -6.07
CA LEU A 97 -2.74 1.60 -5.37
C LEU A 97 -1.74 0.47 -5.64
N ASN A 98 -1.09 0.48 -6.80
CA ASN A 98 -0.30 -0.66 -7.24
C ASN A 98 1.20 -0.39 -7.35
N THR A 99 1.65 0.83 -7.10
CA THR A 99 3.07 1.11 -6.99
C THR A 99 3.57 0.66 -5.62
N PRO A 100 4.57 -0.24 -5.57
CA PRO A 100 5.10 -0.69 -4.28
C PRO A 100 5.54 0.48 -3.40
N VAL A 101 5.32 0.35 -2.10
CA VAL A 101 5.69 1.39 -1.13
C VAL A 101 7.21 1.36 -0.97
N SER A 102 7.83 2.54 -1.09
CA SER A 102 9.27 2.70 -0.86
C SER A 102 9.57 2.89 0.62
N ASP A 103 10.85 2.72 0.99
CA ASP A 103 11.30 2.93 2.37
C ASP A 103 10.98 4.33 2.90
N LEU A 104 11.07 5.35 2.03
CA LEU A 104 10.76 6.71 2.43
C LEU A 104 9.28 6.92 2.68
N GLU A 105 8.44 6.18 1.98
CA GLU A 105 6.99 6.32 2.07
C GLU A 105 6.38 5.68 3.30
N ASN A 106 7.09 4.76 3.95
CA ASN A 106 6.58 4.12 5.17
C ASN A 106 7.56 4.17 6.34
N ARG A 107 8.55 5.05 6.27
CA ARG A 107 9.58 5.16 7.30
C ARG A 107 8.99 5.49 8.67
N ALA A 108 8.09 6.45 8.73
CA ALA A 108 7.51 6.90 10.00
C ALA A 108 6.69 5.80 10.66
N LEU A 109 5.81 5.14 9.91
CA LEU A 109 4.98 4.08 10.47
C LEU A 109 5.82 2.89 10.93
N ARG A 110 6.87 2.52 10.19
CA ARG A 110 7.74 1.42 10.60
C ARG A 110 8.48 1.77 11.88
N LYS A 111 8.97 2.99 11.99
CA LYS A 111 9.68 3.45 13.17
C LYS A 111 8.78 3.49 14.40
N LEU A 112 7.54 3.95 14.25
CA LEU A 112 6.62 4.16 15.36
C LEU A 112 5.91 2.89 15.80
N TYR A 113 5.58 1.98 14.86
CA TYR A 113 4.69 0.86 15.12
C TYR A 113 5.29 -0.52 14.87
N PHE A 114 6.40 -0.62 14.16
CA PHE A 114 6.99 -1.91 13.77
C PHE A 114 8.48 -2.03 14.09
N SER A 115 9.04 -1.08 14.80
CA SER A 115 10.45 -1.17 15.20
C SER A 115 10.63 -1.96 16.48
#